data_ce0ce3340501ecfcee0d0eba929518cb
#
_entry.id   ce0ce3340501ecfcee0d0eba929518cb
#
_cell.length_a   1.000
_cell.length_b   1.000
_cell.length_c   1.000
_cell.angle_alpha   90.00
_cell.angle_beta   90.00
_cell.angle_gamma   90.00
#
_symmetry.space_group_name_H-M   'P 1'
#
loop_
_entity.id
_entity.type
_entity.pdbx_description
1 polymer ?
#
loop_
_entity_poly.entity_id
_entity_poly.type
_entity_poly.pdbx_seq_one_letter_code
_entity_poly.pdbx_strand_id
1 'polypeptide(L)'
;MLFKCGHNHAHSNGPANHAPASDAGGHTVKVEKLGVRTVDIHCHLHVPEADALLKDVMDLKNEPLLWFANDETRKFQMAHGQNIMPRATDTSLRLAEMDASGVDVQAISTAPNHYCYWAAPELGRDVAQLVNNKLADVVGEHPDRFVGLCTVPLQNPEMAVTELERAVKDLGMRGVEINADVAGNELSRAGLDPFWAKCEELDVIVFIHPSGFAKGD
;
A
#
# COMPACT_ATOMS: atom_id res chain seq x y z
N MET A 1 20.42 17.88 1.97
CA MET A 1 21.65 17.15 1.60
C MET A 1 21.25 16.16 0.52
N LEU A 2 21.62 16.40 -0.73
CA LEU A 2 21.21 15.57 -1.88
C LEU A 2 22.08 14.31 -1.92
N PHE A 3 21.47 13.14 -1.90
CA PHE A 3 22.15 11.87 -2.11
C PHE A 3 22.68 11.80 -3.55
N LYS A 4 24.00 11.74 -3.71
CA LYS A 4 24.61 11.39 -5.00
C LYS A 4 24.64 9.86 -5.11
N CYS A 5 23.78 9.30 -5.94
CA CYS A 5 23.91 7.91 -6.37
C CYS A 5 25.09 7.80 -7.33
N GLY A 6 26.19 7.21 -6.85
CA GLY A 6 27.41 7.05 -7.63
C GLY A 6 27.38 5.82 -8.54
N HIS A 7 26.54 5.83 -9.59
CA HIS A 7 26.65 4.84 -10.65
C HIS A 7 26.85 5.56 -11.97
N ASN A 8 28.06 5.42 -12.52
CA ASN A 8 28.35 5.80 -13.89
C ASN A 8 27.62 4.84 -14.84
N HIS A 9 26.46 5.24 -15.33
CA HIS A 9 25.82 4.55 -16.45
C HIS A 9 26.35 5.15 -17.76
N ALA A 10 27.22 4.40 -18.42
CA ALA A 10 27.49 4.64 -19.84
C ALA A 10 26.23 4.24 -20.62
N HIS A 11 25.56 5.20 -21.25
CA HIS A 11 24.46 4.92 -22.16
C HIS A 11 25.00 4.30 -23.44
N SER A 12 24.81 2.96 -23.59
CA SER A 12 24.92 2.32 -24.91
C SER A 12 23.51 2.23 -25.49
N ASN A 13 23.26 2.98 -26.55
CA ASN A 13 22.07 2.87 -27.39
C ASN A 13 22.13 1.57 -28.20
N GLY A 14 21.50 0.50 -27.68
CA GLY A 14 21.24 -0.75 -28.41
C GLY A 14 19.84 -1.24 -28.09
N PRO A 15 19.13 -1.91 -29.02
CA PRO A 15 17.81 -2.43 -28.74
C PRO A 15 17.88 -3.46 -27.61
N ALA A 16 17.17 -3.20 -26.53
CA ALA A 16 17.11 -4.07 -25.36
C ALA A 16 16.31 -5.33 -25.71
N ASN A 17 17.01 -6.43 -25.96
CA ASN A 17 16.43 -7.76 -25.88
C ASN A 17 16.23 -8.11 -24.40
N HIS A 18 15.05 -7.89 -23.87
CA HIS A 18 14.66 -8.42 -22.58
C HIS A 18 14.37 -9.91 -22.71
N ALA A 19 15.39 -10.73 -22.52
CA ALA A 19 15.18 -12.12 -22.16
C ALA A 19 14.64 -12.18 -20.71
N PRO A 20 13.69 -13.09 -20.40
CA PRO A 20 13.23 -13.24 -19.03
C PRO A 20 14.44 -13.63 -18.17
N ALA A 21 14.65 -12.93 -17.08
CA ALA A 21 15.69 -13.24 -16.11
C ALA A 21 15.43 -14.67 -15.58
N SER A 22 16.22 -15.60 -16.03
CA SER A 22 16.32 -16.92 -15.43
C SER A 22 16.91 -16.76 -14.04
N ASP A 23 16.22 -17.34 -13.08
CA ASP A 23 16.64 -17.57 -11.72
C ASP A 23 18.14 -17.88 -11.63
N ALA A 24 18.91 -16.98 -11.13
CA ALA A 24 20.34 -17.15 -10.94
C ALA A 24 20.75 -16.56 -9.59
N GLY A 25 20.96 -17.45 -8.67
CA GLY A 25 21.91 -17.33 -7.57
C GLY A 25 21.81 -16.03 -6.75
N GLY A 26 21.15 -16.10 -5.61
CA GLY A 26 21.04 -14.99 -4.69
C GLY A 26 22.38 -14.32 -4.41
N HIS A 27 22.63 -13.21 -5.04
CA HIS A 27 23.61 -12.26 -4.56
C HIS A 27 23.04 -11.61 -3.30
N THR A 28 23.37 -12.17 -2.14
CA THR A 28 23.21 -11.46 -0.87
C THR A 28 24.17 -10.27 -0.89
N VAL A 29 23.64 -9.13 -1.33
CA VAL A 29 24.35 -7.86 -1.12
C VAL A 29 24.36 -7.64 0.39
N LYS A 30 25.54 -7.74 1.02
CA LYS A 30 25.67 -7.30 2.41
C LYS A 30 25.48 -5.79 2.43
N VAL A 31 24.31 -5.34 2.87
CA VAL A 31 24.05 -3.92 3.10
C VAL A 31 24.79 -3.55 4.39
N GLU A 32 25.86 -2.75 4.28
CA GLU A 32 26.49 -2.16 5.45
C GLU A 32 25.49 -1.21 6.12
N LYS A 33 25.14 -1.51 7.38
CA LYS A 33 24.28 -0.61 8.18
C LYS A 33 24.99 0.72 8.36
N LEU A 34 24.40 1.79 7.84
CA LEU A 34 24.94 3.15 7.86
C LEU A 34 24.92 3.82 9.26
N GLY A 35 24.61 3.10 10.33
CA GLY A 35 24.48 3.64 11.69
C GLY A 35 23.27 4.55 11.89
N VAL A 36 22.36 4.62 10.90
CA VAL A 36 21.07 5.32 10.95
C VAL A 36 19.96 4.32 10.71
N ARG A 37 18.75 4.60 11.25
CA ARG A 37 17.57 3.77 11.00
C ARG A 37 17.12 3.90 9.55
N THR A 38 16.94 2.77 8.89
CA THR A 38 16.34 2.69 7.56
C THR A 38 14.85 2.42 7.71
N VAL A 39 14.02 3.34 7.20
CA VAL A 39 12.57 3.23 7.23
C VAL A 39 12.07 3.10 5.80
N ASP A 40 11.34 2.02 5.52
CA ASP A 40 10.60 1.84 4.27
C ASP A 40 9.16 2.29 4.49
N ILE A 41 8.75 3.33 3.78
CA ILE A 41 7.43 3.97 3.97
C ILE A 41 6.36 3.50 3.00
N HIS A 42 6.67 2.60 2.07
CA HIS A 42 5.73 2.12 1.06
C HIS A 42 5.67 0.58 1.06
N CYS A 43 4.94 0.03 1.99
CA CYS A 43 4.86 -1.40 2.23
C CYS A 43 3.42 -1.85 2.47
N HIS A 44 2.91 -2.72 1.61
CA HIS A 44 1.55 -3.21 1.74
C HIS A 44 1.47 -4.53 2.52
N LEU A 45 0.47 -4.62 3.38
CA LEU A 45 0.00 -5.87 3.96
C LEU A 45 -1.29 -6.30 3.26
N HIS A 46 -1.32 -7.53 2.77
CA HIS A 46 -2.53 -8.08 2.19
C HIS A 46 -3.32 -8.84 3.25
N VAL A 47 -4.63 -8.60 3.31
CA VAL A 47 -5.54 -9.20 4.30
C VAL A 47 -6.54 -10.10 3.57
N PRO A 48 -6.31 -11.43 3.53
CA PRO A 48 -7.17 -12.35 2.76
C PRO A 48 -8.64 -12.35 3.21
N GLU A 49 -8.89 -12.03 4.48
CA GLU A 49 -10.25 -11.91 5.01
C GLU A 49 -11.01 -10.73 4.38
N ALA A 50 -10.32 -9.67 3.96
CA ALA A 50 -10.94 -8.57 3.22
C ALA A 50 -11.35 -9.00 1.81
N ASP A 51 -10.56 -9.83 1.12
CA ASP A 51 -10.96 -10.43 -0.16
C ASP A 51 -12.23 -11.26 -0.01
N ALA A 52 -12.36 -11.98 1.11
CA ALA A 52 -13.56 -12.77 1.38
C ALA A 52 -14.83 -11.91 1.54
N LEU A 53 -14.72 -10.71 2.13
CA LEU A 53 -15.84 -9.76 2.22
C LEU A 53 -16.25 -9.21 0.84
N LEU A 54 -15.27 -9.03 -0.04
CA LEU A 54 -15.47 -8.44 -1.36
C LEU A 54 -15.88 -9.45 -2.44
N LYS A 55 -15.72 -10.75 -2.18
CA LYS A 55 -15.81 -11.84 -3.17
C LYS A 55 -17.06 -11.80 -4.06
N ASP A 56 -18.22 -11.52 -3.46
CA ASP A 56 -19.51 -11.60 -4.18
C ASP A 56 -19.89 -10.30 -4.88
N VAL A 57 -19.14 -9.21 -4.62
CA VAL A 57 -19.43 -7.88 -5.16
C VAL A 57 -18.30 -7.32 -6.02
N MET A 58 -17.13 -7.98 -6.01
CA MET A 58 -15.96 -7.54 -6.77
C MET A 58 -16.21 -7.68 -8.27
N ASP A 59 -16.12 -6.56 -8.98
CA ASP A 59 -16.04 -6.53 -10.44
C ASP A 59 -14.69 -5.94 -10.83
N LEU A 60 -13.89 -6.68 -11.58
CA LEU A 60 -12.58 -6.24 -12.07
C LEU A 60 -12.62 -4.93 -12.87
N LYS A 61 -13.80 -4.56 -13.41
CA LYS A 61 -14.01 -3.27 -14.08
C LYS A 61 -13.94 -2.10 -13.11
N ASN A 62 -14.15 -2.33 -11.82
CA ASN A 62 -14.10 -1.32 -10.78
C ASN A 62 -12.68 -1.13 -10.21
N GLU A 63 -11.73 -2.01 -10.60
CA GLU A 63 -10.35 -1.94 -10.12
C GLU A 63 -9.51 -0.97 -10.95
N PRO A 64 -9.12 0.20 -10.39
CA PRO A 64 -8.38 1.23 -11.13
C PRO A 64 -7.07 0.71 -11.73
N LEU A 65 -6.39 -0.20 -11.06
CA LEU A 65 -5.15 -0.82 -11.52
C LEU A 65 -5.30 -1.59 -12.83
N LEU A 66 -6.53 -2.01 -13.18
CA LEU A 66 -6.80 -2.82 -14.36
C LEU A 66 -7.37 -2.03 -15.53
N TRP A 67 -7.76 -0.76 -15.34
CA TRP A 67 -8.45 0.04 -16.36
C TRP A 67 -7.63 0.20 -17.65
N PHE A 68 -6.32 0.39 -17.53
CA PHE A 68 -5.42 0.60 -18.66
C PHE A 68 -4.45 -0.56 -18.91
N ALA A 69 -4.63 -1.67 -18.17
CA ALA A 69 -3.79 -2.83 -18.32
C ALA A 69 -4.13 -3.59 -19.60
N ASN A 70 -3.16 -3.77 -20.50
CA ASN A 70 -3.29 -4.70 -21.62
C ASN A 70 -3.11 -6.17 -21.14
N ASP A 71 -3.31 -7.13 -22.03
CA ASP A 71 -3.27 -8.55 -21.67
C ASP A 71 -1.89 -9.00 -21.15
N GLU A 72 -0.81 -8.42 -21.65
CA GLU A 72 0.55 -8.74 -21.19
C GLU A 72 0.77 -8.20 -19.77
N THR A 73 0.34 -6.94 -19.51
CA THR A 73 0.39 -6.34 -18.18
C THR A 73 -0.43 -7.15 -17.19
N ARG A 74 -1.64 -7.57 -17.55
CA ARG A 74 -2.50 -8.40 -16.70
C ARG A 74 -1.86 -9.74 -16.37
N LYS A 75 -1.28 -10.43 -17.36
CA LYS A 75 -0.55 -11.69 -17.16
C LYS A 75 0.64 -11.51 -16.22
N PHE A 76 1.41 -10.42 -16.43
CA PHE A 76 2.54 -10.10 -15.57
C PHE A 76 2.08 -9.81 -14.14
N GLN A 77 1.05 -9.00 -13.94
CA GLN A 77 0.50 -8.68 -12.61
C GLN A 77 0.01 -9.93 -11.89
N MET A 78 -0.68 -10.85 -12.59
CA MET A 78 -1.12 -12.11 -12.00
C MET A 78 0.05 -12.98 -11.54
N ALA A 79 1.08 -13.14 -12.39
CA ALA A 79 2.25 -13.93 -12.05
C ALA A 79 3.06 -13.26 -10.92
N HIS A 80 3.22 -11.95 -10.98
CA HIS A 80 3.91 -11.17 -9.94
C HIS A 80 3.15 -11.25 -8.61
N GLY A 81 1.83 -11.11 -8.63
CA GLY A 81 0.98 -11.23 -7.45
C GLY A 81 1.15 -12.56 -6.73
N GLN A 82 1.21 -13.68 -7.47
CA GLN A 82 1.47 -14.99 -6.88
C GLN A 82 2.84 -15.05 -6.18
N ASN A 83 3.86 -14.41 -6.72
CA ASN A 83 5.20 -14.40 -6.14
C ASN A 83 5.31 -13.51 -4.89
N ILE A 84 4.59 -12.39 -4.84
CA ILE A 84 4.65 -11.47 -3.70
C ILE A 84 3.68 -11.82 -2.58
N MET A 85 2.62 -12.58 -2.86
CA MET A 85 1.57 -12.89 -1.88
C MET A 85 2.11 -13.46 -0.56
N PRO A 86 3.04 -14.45 -0.55
CA PRO A 86 3.62 -14.93 0.70
C PRO A 86 4.26 -13.82 1.54
N ARG A 87 4.95 -12.88 0.91
CA ARG A 87 5.60 -11.73 1.58
C ARG A 87 4.61 -10.68 2.04
N ALA A 88 3.48 -10.59 1.35
CA ALA A 88 2.41 -9.65 1.68
C ALA A 88 1.52 -10.14 2.84
N THR A 89 1.53 -11.46 3.14
CA THR A 89 0.66 -12.09 4.15
C THR A 89 1.41 -12.71 5.33
N ASP A 90 2.67 -13.12 5.14
CA ASP A 90 3.47 -13.77 6.18
C ASP A 90 4.45 -12.77 6.81
N THR A 91 4.17 -12.40 8.06
CA THR A 91 4.97 -11.45 8.82
C THR A 91 6.38 -11.99 9.13
N SER A 92 6.53 -13.30 9.35
CA SER A 92 7.83 -13.91 9.64
C SER A 92 8.76 -13.83 8.44
N LEU A 93 8.22 -14.12 7.24
CA LEU A 93 8.95 -14.00 5.99
C LEU A 93 9.33 -12.56 5.70
N ARG A 94 8.42 -11.62 5.94
CA ARG A 94 8.65 -10.18 5.81
C ARG A 94 9.79 -9.69 6.71
N LEU A 95 9.80 -10.09 7.97
CA LEU A 95 10.87 -9.74 8.93
C LEU A 95 12.23 -10.26 8.47
N ALA A 96 12.29 -11.50 7.98
CA ALA A 96 13.52 -12.07 7.45
C ALA A 96 14.05 -11.29 6.23
N GLU A 97 13.18 -10.82 5.35
CA GLU A 97 13.55 -9.99 4.19
C GLU A 97 13.98 -8.57 4.61
N MET A 98 13.32 -7.97 5.58
CA MET A 98 13.75 -6.69 6.17
C MET A 98 15.18 -6.80 6.72
N ASP A 99 15.48 -7.88 7.46
CA ASP A 99 16.80 -8.12 8.00
C ASP A 99 17.84 -8.32 6.88
N ALA A 100 17.49 -9.08 5.86
CA ALA A 100 18.37 -9.33 4.71
C ALA A 100 18.65 -8.06 3.88
N SER A 101 17.66 -7.15 3.78
CA SER A 101 17.78 -5.88 3.04
C SER A 101 18.26 -4.70 3.88
N GLY A 102 18.44 -4.88 5.20
CA GLY A 102 18.89 -3.81 6.10
C GLY A 102 17.80 -2.79 6.43
N VAL A 103 16.52 -3.14 6.26
CA VAL A 103 15.38 -2.29 6.64
C VAL A 103 15.08 -2.50 8.12
N ASP A 104 15.16 -1.43 8.91
CA ASP A 104 14.89 -1.48 10.34
C ASP A 104 13.39 -1.42 10.65
N VAL A 105 12.64 -0.55 9.95
CA VAL A 105 11.22 -0.32 10.17
C VAL A 105 10.48 -0.25 8.85
N GLN A 106 9.30 -0.84 8.77
CA GLN A 106 8.35 -0.64 7.68
C GLN A 106 7.10 0.09 8.17
N ALA A 107 6.65 1.11 7.41
CA ALA A 107 5.32 1.67 7.56
C ALA A 107 4.36 0.84 6.71
N ILE A 108 3.67 -0.10 7.37
CA ILE A 108 2.76 -1.02 6.69
C ILE A 108 1.37 -0.39 6.49
N SER A 109 0.82 -0.59 5.32
CA SER A 109 -0.49 -0.09 4.92
C SER A 109 -1.31 -1.17 4.22
N THR A 110 -2.53 -0.85 3.83
CA THR A 110 -3.41 -1.78 3.11
C THR A 110 -2.90 -2.08 1.71
N ALA A 111 -3.21 -3.26 1.18
CA ALA A 111 -3.04 -3.53 -0.24
C ALA A 111 -4.03 -2.67 -1.07
N PRO A 112 -3.62 -2.09 -2.23
CA PRO A 112 -4.44 -1.15 -2.99
C PRO A 112 -5.82 -1.66 -3.43
N ASN A 113 -5.99 -2.96 -3.63
CA ASN A 113 -7.27 -3.58 -3.93
C ASN A 113 -8.29 -3.52 -2.77
N HIS A 114 -7.87 -3.16 -1.56
CA HIS A 114 -8.74 -3.02 -0.39
C HIS A 114 -9.20 -1.58 -0.12
N TYR A 115 -8.85 -0.59 -0.93
CA TYR A 115 -9.46 0.74 -0.81
C TYR A 115 -10.97 0.71 -1.07
N CYS A 116 -11.43 -0.08 -2.03
CA CYS A 116 -12.83 -0.37 -2.38
C CYS A 116 -13.74 0.87 -2.43
N TYR A 117 -13.26 2.03 -2.87
CA TYR A 117 -14.08 3.26 -2.91
C TYR A 117 -15.24 3.18 -3.89
N TRP A 118 -15.27 2.18 -4.76
CA TRP A 118 -16.39 1.84 -5.63
C TRP A 118 -17.50 1.07 -4.90
N ALA A 119 -17.25 0.52 -3.72
CA ALA A 119 -18.21 -0.27 -2.95
C ALA A 119 -19.23 0.63 -2.21
N ALA A 120 -20.35 0.03 -1.78
CA ALA A 120 -21.26 0.69 -0.86
C ALA A 120 -20.51 1.17 0.39
N PRO A 121 -20.82 2.36 0.92
CA PRO A 121 -20.10 2.95 2.05
C PRO A 121 -19.96 2.03 3.26
N GLU A 122 -21.01 1.28 3.59
CA GLU A 122 -21.02 0.35 4.71
C GLU A 122 -20.03 -0.79 4.50
N LEU A 123 -19.97 -1.35 3.30
CA LEU A 123 -19.00 -2.39 2.96
C LEU A 123 -17.57 -1.84 2.97
N GLY A 124 -17.37 -0.64 2.42
CA GLY A 124 -16.06 0.03 2.47
C GLY A 124 -15.59 0.26 3.91
N ARG A 125 -16.50 0.67 4.81
CA ARG A 125 -16.22 0.77 6.25
C ARG A 125 -15.83 -0.59 6.84
N ASP A 126 -16.59 -1.63 6.58
CA ASP A 126 -16.37 -2.96 7.17
C ASP A 126 -15.01 -3.54 6.71
N VAL A 127 -14.65 -3.34 5.44
CA VAL A 127 -13.32 -3.68 4.90
C VAL A 127 -12.23 -2.86 5.59
N ALA A 128 -12.39 -1.54 5.69
CA ALA A 128 -11.40 -0.66 6.32
C ALA A 128 -11.17 -1.06 7.79
N GLN A 129 -12.23 -1.31 8.55
CA GLN A 129 -12.13 -1.74 9.95
C GLN A 129 -11.43 -3.08 10.10
N LEU A 130 -11.77 -4.05 9.26
CA LEU A 130 -11.11 -5.36 9.26
C LEU A 130 -9.61 -5.23 8.97
N VAL A 131 -9.25 -4.50 7.91
CA VAL A 131 -7.86 -4.29 7.52
C VAL A 131 -7.08 -3.55 8.62
N ASN A 132 -7.63 -2.47 9.16
CA ASN A 132 -6.98 -1.70 10.23
C ASN A 132 -6.76 -2.51 11.49
N ASN A 133 -7.70 -3.38 11.87
CA ASN A 133 -7.51 -4.29 13.00
C ASN A 133 -6.36 -5.26 12.75
N LYS A 134 -6.26 -5.83 11.55
CA LYS A 134 -5.16 -6.73 11.19
C LYS A 134 -3.80 -6.04 11.15
N LEU A 135 -3.74 -4.81 10.63
CA LEU A 135 -2.53 -4.00 10.68
C LEU A 135 -2.12 -3.73 12.13
N ALA A 136 -3.07 -3.41 13.00
CA ALA A 136 -2.82 -3.18 14.42
C ALA A 136 -2.28 -4.42 15.14
N ASP A 137 -2.83 -5.61 14.82
CA ASP A 137 -2.33 -6.88 15.36
C ASP A 137 -0.84 -7.07 15.01
N VAL A 138 -0.46 -6.89 13.73
CA VAL A 138 0.93 -7.03 13.27
C VAL A 138 1.85 -5.99 13.92
N VAL A 139 1.41 -4.73 14.04
CA VAL A 139 2.17 -3.68 14.73
C VAL A 139 2.33 -4.03 16.21
N GLY A 140 1.28 -4.52 16.86
CA GLY A 140 1.30 -4.91 18.27
C GLY A 140 2.24 -6.09 18.56
N GLU A 141 2.35 -7.04 17.63
CA GLU A 141 3.28 -8.18 17.75
C GLU A 141 4.75 -7.76 17.55
N HIS A 142 5.02 -6.74 16.73
CA HIS A 142 6.36 -6.30 16.37
C HIS A 142 6.51 -4.76 16.38
N PRO A 143 6.30 -4.09 17.52
CA PRO A 143 6.22 -2.62 17.60
C PRO A 143 7.54 -1.90 17.25
N ASP A 144 8.66 -2.61 17.34
CA ASP A 144 9.99 -2.08 16.97
C ASP A 144 10.25 -2.13 15.46
N ARG A 145 9.44 -2.90 14.72
CA ARG A 145 9.67 -3.20 13.31
C ARG A 145 8.58 -2.62 12.41
N PHE A 146 7.39 -2.37 12.92
CA PHE A 146 6.27 -1.88 12.12
C PHE A 146 5.63 -0.63 12.69
N VAL A 147 5.18 0.22 11.78
CA VAL A 147 4.31 1.37 12.04
C VAL A 147 3.10 1.23 11.12
N GLY A 148 1.90 1.42 11.62
CA GLY A 148 0.67 1.27 10.83
C GLY A 148 0.21 2.58 10.21
N LEU A 149 -0.13 2.52 8.92
CA LEU A 149 -0.92 3.53 8.22
C LEU A 149 -2.29 2.92 7.94
N CYS A 150 -3.35 3.49 8.52
CA CYS A 150 -4.70 2.96 8.35
C CYS A 150 -5.26 3.23 6.94
N THR A 151 -6.36 2.59 6.62
CA THR A 151 -7.21 2.93 5.46
C THR A 151 -8.58 3.36 5.94
N VAL A 152 -9.31 4.13 5.11
CA VAL A 152 -10.62 4.69 5.46
C VAL A 152 -11.56 4.68 4.26
N PRO A 153 -12.89 4.58 4.45
CA PRO A 153 -13.87 4.55 3.36
C PRO A 153 -14.14 5.96 2.82
N LEU A 154 -13.22 6.51 1.99
CA LEU A 154 -13.31 7.90 1.48
C LEU A 154 -14.53 8.18 0.62
N GLN A 155 -15.22 7.17 0.08
CA GLN A 155 -16.50 7.35 -0.61
C GLN A 155 -17.61 7.87 0.31
N ASN A 156 -17.39 7.87 1.63
CA ASN A 156 -18.23 8.52 2.62
C ASN A 156 -17.35 9.26 3.64
N PRO A 157 -17.21 10.58 3.52
CA PRO A 157 -16.31 11.38 4.36
C PRO A 157 -16.59 11.29 5.87
N GLU A 158 -17.87 11.17 6.28
CA GLU A 158 -18.23 11.04 7.69
C GLU A 158 -17.76 9.71 8.29
N MET A 159 -17.97 8.62 7.55
CA MET A 159 -17.44 7.30 7.94
C MET A 159 -15.92 7.28 7.93
N ALA A 160 -15.28 7.96 6.96
CA ALA A 160 -13.83 8.09 6.90
C ALA A 160 -13.26 8.80 8.12
N VAL A 161 -13.87 9.91 8.54
CA VAL A 161 -13.50 10.65 9.77
C VAL A 161 -13.62 9.77 11.00
N THR A 162 -14.73 9.04 11.12
CA THR A 162 -14.97 8.15 12.27
C THR A 162 -13.94 7.03 12.35
N GLU A 163 -13.64 6.40 11.22
CA GLU A 163 -12.66 5.32 11.17
C GLU A 163 -11.23 5.81 11.37
N LEU A 164 -10.87 6.97 10.80
CA LEU A 164 -9.57 7.59 11.01
C LEU A 164 -9.33 7.86 12.51
N GLU A 165 -10.31 8.45 13.18
CA GLU A 165 -10.22 8.74 14.60
C GLU A 165 -10.05 7.45 15.42
N ARG A 166 -10.85 6.42 15.14
CA ARG A 166 -10.72 5.10 15.79
C ARG A 166 -9.35 4.48 15.55
N ALA A 167 -8.90 4.47 14.32
CA ALA A 167 -7.62 3.84 13.95
C ALA A 167 -6.43 4.53 14.65
N VAL A 168 -6.46 5.85 14.76
CA VAL A 168 -5.39 6.60 15.43
C VAL A 168 -5.46 6.49 16.94
N LYS A 169 -6.64 6.68 17.55
CA LYS A 169 -6.78 6.73 19.00
C LYS A 169 -6.81 5.36 19.66
N ASP A 170 -7.51 4.40 19.05
CA ASP A 170 -7.73 3.10 19.67
C ASP A 170 -6.73 2.04 19.19
N LEU A 171 -6.28 2.13 17.92
CA LEU A 171 -5.35 1.16 17.31
C LEU A 171 -3.91 1.67 17.22
N GLY A 172 -3.64 2.94 17.55
CA GLY A 172 -2.28 3.50 17.56
C GLY A 172 -1.67 3.74 16.17
N MET A 173 -2.49 3.84 15.11
CA MET A 173 -2.01 4.16 13.77
C MET A 173 -1.37 5.54 13.72
N ARG A 174 -0.31 5.69 12.92
CA ARG A 174 0.48 6.95 12.82
C ARG A 174 0.14 7.78 11.61
N GLY A 175 -0.71 7.28 10.74
CA GLY A 175 -1.13 7.94 9.52
C GLY A 175 -2.20 7.16 8.81
N VAL A 176 -2.55 7.65 7.65
CA VAL A 176 -3.53 7.04 6.76
C VAL A 176 -2.96 6.94 5.35
N GLU A 177 -3.17 5.82 4.69
CA GLU A 177 -2.93 5.67 3.27
C GLU A 177 -4.25 5.74 2.51
N ILE A 178 -4.28 6.58 1.49
CA ILE A 178 -5.45 6.79 0.62
C ILE A 178 -5.05 6.67 -0.84
N ASN A 179 -6.02 6.33 -1.69
CA ASN A 179 -5.81 6.41 -3.13
C ASN A 179 -5.85 7.87 -3.63
N ALA A 180 -5.16 8.15 -4.73
CA ALA A 180 -5.17 9.46 -5.40
C ALA A 180 -6.52 9.81 -6.06
N ASP A 181 -7.45 8.86 -6.12
CA ASP A 181 -8.77 8.98 -6.72
C ASP A 181 -9.83 8.33 -5.83
N VAL A 182 -11.01 8.94 -5.71
CA VAL A 182 -12.15 8.40 -4.98
C VAL A 182 -13.30 8.12 -5.94
N ALA A 183 -13.41 6.88 -6.39
CA ALA A 183 -14.47 6.43 -7.29
C ALA A 183 -14.64 7.31 -8.55
N GLY A 184 -13.54 7.70 -9.17
CA GLY A 184 -13.51 8.54 -10.36
C GLY A 184 -13.46 10.05 -10.08
N ASN A 185 -13.34 10.46 -8.84
CA ASN A 185 -13.23 11.87 -8.46
C ASN A 185 -11.84 12.17 -7.92
N GLU A 186 -11.25 13.26 -8.38
CA GLU A 186 -10.04 13.80 -7.79
C GLU A 186 -10.26 14.13 -6.31
N LEU A 187 -9.22 14.00 -5.50
CA LEU A 187 -9.26 14.30 -4.06
C LEU A 187 -9.77 15.71 -3.75
N SER A 188 -9.46 16.68 -4.62
CA SER A 188 -9.92 18.07 -4.50
C SER A 188 -11.42 18.25 -4.73
N ARG A 189 -12.10 17.29 -5.36
CA ARG A 189 -13.51 17.35 -5.74
C ARG A 189 -14.39 16.35 -5.00
N ALA A 190 -13.81 15.49 -4.21
CA ALA A 190 -14.52 14.40 -3.54
C ALA A 190 -15.26 14.82 -2.25
N GLY A 191 -15.29 16.12 -1.91
CA GLY A 191 -15.95 16.61 -0.69
C GLY A 191 -15.25 16.19 0.61
N LEU A 192 -13.92 16.06 0.58
CA LEU A 192 -13.11 15.52 1.67
C LEU A 192 -12.68 16.55 2.74
N ASP A 193 -13.23 17.76 2.74
CA ASP A 193 -12.87 18.79 3.74
C ASP A 193 -12.94 18.29 5.19
N PRO A 194 -13.98 17.53 5.61
CA PRO A 194 -14.03 16.99 6.97
C PRO A 194 -12.90 15.99 7.27
N PHE A 195 -12.51 15.19 6.28
CA PHE A 195 -11.41 14.25 6.39
C PHE A 195 -10.06 14.97 6.55
N TRP A 196 -9.79 15.99 5.72
CA TRP A 196 -8.56 16.78 5.82
C TRP A 196 -8.45 17.51 7.16
N ALA A 197 -9.56 18.11 7.61
CA ALA A 197 -9.62 18.75 8.92
C ALA A 197 -9.33 17.76 10.07
N LYS A 198 -9.80 16.50 9.96
CA LYS A 198 -9.53 15.47 10.97
C LYS A 198 -8.08 14.99 10.90
N CYS A 199 -7.47 14.90 9.73
CA CYS A 199 -6.04 14.58 9.59
C CYS A 199 -5.18 15.64 10.28
N GLU A 200 -5.52 16.93 10.09
CA GLU A 200 -4.83 18.04 10.76
C GLU A 200 -5.04 18.01 12.29
N GLU A 201 -6.29 17.80 12.75
CA GLU A 201 -6.61 17.70 14.19
C GLU A 201 -5.81 16.59 14.88
N LEU A 202 -5.64 15.46 14.22
CA LEU A 202 -4.96 14.28 14.76
C LEU A 202 -3.43 14.30 14.53
N ASP A 203 -2.92 15.31 13.80
CA ASP A 203 -1.50 15.45 13.41
C ASP A 203 -0.93 14.17 12.77
N VAL A 204 -1.65 13.62 11.79
CA VAL A 204 -1.30 12.35 11.15
C VAL A 204 -0.72 12.53 9.75
N ILE A 205 0.15 11.61 9.36
CA ILE A 205 0.68 11.54 8.00
C ILE A 205 -0.42 11.06 7.06
N VAL A 206 -0.57 11.72 5.91
CA VAL A 206 -1.39 11.23 4.80
C VAL A 206 -0.47 10.76 3.68
N PHE A 207 -0.47 9.47 3.40
CA PHE A 207 0.24 8.86 2.28
C PHE A 207 -0.74 8.69 1.12
N ILE A 208 -0.48 9.37 -0.01
CA ILE A 208 -1.32 9.30 -1.21
C ILE A 208 -0.70 8.30 -2.18
N HIS A 209 -1.39 7.19 -2.38
CA HIS A 209 -0.96 6.10 -3.26
C HIS A 209 -1.58 6.25 -4.66
N PRO A 210 -0.78 6.26 -5.74
CA PRO A 210 -1.32 6.26 -7.10
C PRO A 210 -1.79 4.85 -7.48
N SER A 211 -3.07 4.67 -7.75
CA SER A 211 -3.60 3.42 -8.29
C SER A 211 -4.51 3.66 -9.49
N GLY A 212 -3.89 3.83 -10.65
CA GLY A 212 -4.59 4.06 -11.90
C GLY A 212 -5.12 5.49 -12.04
N PHE A 213 -5.51 5.83 -13.26
CA PHE A 213 -6.18 7.09 -13.58
C PHE A 213 -7.68 6.85 -13.74
N ALA A 214 -8.46 7.62 -13.02
CA ALA A 214 -9.82 7.88 -13.45
C ALA A 214 -9.74 8.91 -14.57
N LYS A 215 -9.97 8.51 -15.80
CA LYS A 215 -10.17 9.37 -16.98
C LYS A 215 -9.45 10.72 -16.94
N GLY A 216 -8.33 10.82 -17.64
CA GLY A 216 -7.86 12.12 -18.10
C GLY A 216 -8.90 12.71 -19.06
N ASP A 217 -9.34 13.93 -18.80
CA ASP A 217 -10.08 14.75 -19.76
C ASP A 217 -9.16 15.12 -20.92
#